data_12c1c0b744d163c08cfdbf2d57a6db1f
#
_entry.id   12c1c0b744d163c08cfdbf2d57a6db1f
#
_cell.length_a   1.000
_cell.length_b   1.000
_cell.length_c   1.000
_cell.angle_alpha   90.00
_cell.angle_beta   90.00
_cell.angle_gamma   90.00
#
_symmetry.space_group_name_H-M   'P 1'
#
loop_
_entity.id
_entity.type
_entity.pdbx_description
1 polymer ?
#
loop_
_entity_poly.entity_id
_entity_poly.type
_entity_poly.pdbx_seq_one_letter_code
_entity_poly.pdbx_strand_id
1 'polypeptide(L)'
;LDAFETVYGERALVDYDFSKASLIVSVGADFLGDWQGGGYDSSYAKGRIPRAGKMSRHFQLEANMTLSGAAADKRLPMSTANQKQALVHIYNIVTGSSVAVSLEDKFNAEVTKVAQQLKAAGSKGVLVSGIQDKNAQLLVIAINQVLASEAFSTSGVRQIRKGSNAKVTQLITDMKAGSVHTLIMSGVNPVYTLADSASFVEGLKKVKTSVAFSLKEDETALVSTIAAAVPHYLESWNDVSI
;
A
#
# COMPACT_ATOMS: atom_id res chain seq x y z
N LEU A 1 4.21 -3.66 2.52
CA LEU A 1 4.89 -4.27 3.67
C LEU A 1 5.79 -5.43 3.24
N ASP A 2 5.24 -6.48 2.60
CA ASP A 2 6.00 -7.69 2.22
C ASP A 2 7.18 -7.41 1.27
N ALA A 3 7.01 -6.47 0.34
CA ALA A 3 8.08 -6.07 -0.57
C ALA A 3 9.21 -5.32 0.16
N PHE A 4 8.86 -4.41 1.06
CA PHE A 4 9.83 -3.68 1.86
C PHE A 4 10.62 -4.61 2.79
N GLU A 5 9.92 -5.52 3.47
CA GLU A 5 10.55 -6.54 4.32
C GLU A 5 11.50 -7.45 3.52
N THR A 6 11.14 -7.79 2.27
CA THR A 6 12.01 -8.61 1.41
C THR A 6 13.32 -7.91 1.04
N VAL A 7 13.28 -6.59 0.82
CA VAL A 7 14.46 -5.83 0.36
C VAL A 7 15.28 -5.31 1.54
N TYR A 8 14.63 -4.86 2.62
CA TYR A 8 15.27 -4.14 3.72
C TYR A 8 15.29 -4.92 5.05
N GLY A 9 14.64 -6.09 5.13
CA GLY A 9 14.59 -6.91 6.35
C GLY A 9 13.66 -6.38 7.45
N GLU A 10 12.98 -5.27 7.24
CA GLU A 10 12.07 -4.65 8.18
C GLU A 10 10.65 -4.59 7.60
N ARG A 11 9.63 -4.92 8.42
CA ARG A 11 8.23 -4.86 8.01
C ARG A 11 7.66 -3.46 8.24
N ALA A 12 7.79 -2.59 7.27
CA ALA A 12 7.39 -1.20 7.33
C ALA A 12 6.86 -0.71 5.97
N LEU A 13 6.28 0.49 5.93
CA LEU A 13 5.93 1.20 4.70
C LEU A 13 6.99 2.25 4.41
N VAL A 14 7.32 2.40 3.14
CA VAL A 14 8.18 3.49 2.66
C VAL A 14 7.51 4.83 2.98
N ASP A 15 8.30 5.82 3.37
CA ASP A 15 7.84 7.21 3.42
C ASP A 15 8.29 8.00 2.18
N TYR A 16 7.51 9.00 1.81
CA TYR A 16 7.75 9.83 0.63
C TYR A 16 7.73 11.31 1.01
N ASP A 17 8.74 12.04 0.57
CA ASP A 17 8.80 13.50 0.66
C ASP A 17 8.72 14.11 -0.75
N PHE A 18 7.50 14.37 -1.22
CA PHE A 18 7.27 14.92 -2.56
C PHE A 18 7.86 16.32 -2.77
N SER A 19 8.20 17.04 -1.71
CA SER A 19 8.85 18.35 -1.83
C SER A 19 10.24 18.29 -2.49
N LYS A 20 10.86 17.12 -2.48
CA LYS A 20 12.17 16.85 -3.08
C LYS A 20 12.09 16.43 -4.55
N ALA A 21 10.88 16.09 -5.04
CA ALA A 21 10.68 15.63 -6.40
C ALA A 21 10.39 16.79 -7.37
N SER A 22 11.05 16.81 -8.51
CA SER A 22 10.66 17.62 -9.66
C SER A 22 9.70 16.89 -10.61
N LEU A 23 9.69 15.55 -10.55
CA LEU A 23 8.80 14.71 -11.31
C LEU A 23 8.24 13.58 -10.44
N ILE A 24 6.91 13.48 -10.41
CA ILE A 24 6.16 12.45 -9.71
C ILE A 24 5.42 11.61 -10.72
N VAL A 25 5.60 10.30 -10.68
CA VAL A 25 4.83 9.32 -11.45
C VAL A 25 4.08 8.44 -10.47
N SER A 26 2.75 8.49 -10.51
CA SER A 26 1.88 7.66 -9.67
C SER A 26 1.14 6.63 -10.52
N VAL A 27 1.17 5.37 -10.10
CA VAL A 27 0.46 4.27 -10.71
C VAL A 27 -0.58 3.74 -9.73
N GLY A 28 -1.80 4.25 -9.81
CA GLY A 28 -2.93 3.85 -8.99
C GLY A 28 -2.82 4.24 -7.50
N ALA A 29 -1.94 5.16 -7.11
CA ALA A 29 -1.86 5.65 -5.74
C ALA A 29 -2.57 6.99 -5.60
N ASP A 30 -3.58 7.05 -4.74
CA ASP A 30 -4.23 8.30 -4.34
C ASP A 30 -3.54 8.88 -3.09
N PHE A 31 -2.32 9.35 -3.27
CA PHE A 31 -1.48 9.82 -2.16
C PHE A 31 -1.94 11.18 -1.57
N LEU A 32 -2.85 11.90 -2.23
CA LEU A 32 -3.52 13.09 -1.66
C LEU A 32 -4.79 12.72 -0.88
N GLY A 33 -5.25 11.47 -0.99
CA GLY A 33 -6.32 10.90 -0.19
C GLY A 33 -5.79 10.11 1.01
N ASP A 34 -6.45 8.99 1.32
CA ASP A 34 -6.15 8.13 2.48
C ASP A 34 -5.10 7.03 2.17
N TRP A 35 -4.15 7.30 1.27
CA TRP A 35 -3.12 6.33 0.93
C TRP A 35 -2.04 6.28 2.02
N GLN A 36 -1.74 5.08 2.54
CA GLN A 36 -0.73 4.84 3.58
C GLN A 36 -0.88 5.72 4.85
N GLY A 37 -2.11 6.07 5.20
CA GLY A 37 -2.40 6.90 6.38
C GLY A 37 -2.29 8.41 6.14
N GLY A 38 -2.19 8.85 4.87
CA GLY A 38 -2.24 10.26 4.50
C GLY A 38 -1.00 11.08 4.84
N GLY A 39 -1.15 12.41 4.86
CA GLY A 39 -0.10 13.35 5.27
C GLY A 39 0.92 13.70 4.19
N TYR A 40 0.70 13.29 2.93
CA TYR A 40 1.59 13.62 1.81
C TYR A 40 1.26 14.94 1.12
N ASP A 41 0.08 15.51 1.36
CA ASP A 41 -0.45 16.74 0.80
C ASP A 41 0.48 17.93 1.08
N SER A 42 0.99 18.07 2.30
CA SER A 42 1.91 19.14 2.69
C SER A 42 3.22 19.11 1.90
N SER A 43 3.84 17.95 1.74
CA SER A 43 5.07 17.82 0.96
C SER A 43 4.82 18.02 -0.54
N TYR A 44 3.70 17.49 -1.06
CA TYR A 44 3.28 17.69 -2.44
C TYR A 44 3.03 19.18 -2.73
N ALA A 45 2.25 19.88 -1.89
CA ALA A 45 1.94 21.28 -2.07
C ALA A 45 3.19 22.17 -2.15
N LYS A 46 4.23 21.88 -1.34
CA LYS A 46 5.51 22.61 -1.40
C LYS A 46 6.17 22.53 -2.78
N GLY A 47 6.12 21.37 -3.44
CA GLY A 47 6.63 21.18 -4.80
C GLY A 47 5.76 21.82 -5.88
N ARG A 48 4.47 22.09 -5.58
CA ARG A 48 3.49 22.66 -6.52
C ARG A 48 3.39 24.18 -6.46
N ILE A 49 4.15 24.82 -5.58
CA ILE A 49 4.27 26.29 -5.56
C ILE A 49 5.33 26.69 -6.61
N PRO A 50 4.96 27.46 -7.66
CA PRO A 50 5.91 27.92 -8.66
C PRO A 50 7.00 28.79 -8.03
N ARG A 51 8.26 28.41 -8.19
CA ARG A 51 9.42 29.20 -7.76
C ARG A 51 10.36 29.38 -8.94
N ALA A 52 10.63 30.62 -9.31
CA ALA A 52 11.48 30.96 -10.46
C ALA A 52 11.06 30.23 -11.76
N GLY A 53 9.74 30.13 -12.01
CA GLY A 53 9.17 29.45 -13.17
C GLY A 53 9.27 27.91 -13.15
N LYS A 54 9.69 27.31 -12.03
CA LYS A 54 9.78 25.85 -11.86
C LYS A 54 8.75 25.36 -10.85
N MET A 55 8.10 24.24 -11.20
CA MET A 55 7.14 23.54 -10.38
C MET A 55 7.29 22.04 -10.63
N SER A 56 7.03 21.20 -9.64
CA SER A 56 7.04 19.74 -9.84
C SER A 56 5.97 19.33 -10.85
N ARG A 57 6.27 18.30 -11.64
CA ARG A 57 5.34 17.74 -12.61
C ARG A 57 4.80 16.40 -12.10
N HIS A 58 3.50 16.17 -12.28
CA HIS A 58 2.82 14.97 -11.80
C HIS A 58 2.09 14.26 -12.93
N PHE A 59 2.42 12.98 -13.14
CA PHE A 59 1.72 12.05 -14.01
C PHE A 59 0.97 11.04 -13.16
N GLN A 60 -0.34 10.89 -13.41
CA GLN A 60 -1.19 9.94 -12.72
C GLN A 60 -1.75 8.89 -13.70
N LEU A 61 -1.45 7.62 -13.48
CA LEU A 61 -1.96 6.46 -14.20
C LEU A 61 -2.97 5.76 -13.29
N GLU A 62 -4.27 5.80 -13.63
CA GLU A 62 -5.32 5.29 -12.74
C GLU A 62 -6.59 4.91 -13.48
N ALA A 63 -7.45 4.09 -12.86
CA ALA A 63 -8.74 3.70 -13.44
C ALA A 63 -9.82 4.78 -13.18
N ASN A 64 -10.05 5.09 -11.93
CA ASN A 64 -11.00 6.13 -11.50
C ASN A 64 -10.26 7.43 -11.20
N MET A 65 -10.94 8.57 -11.38
CA MET A 65 -10.36 9.86 -11.01
C MET A 65 -10.34 10.00 -9.48
N THR A 66 -9.13 10.11 -8.94
CA THR A 66 -8.87 10.32 -7.51
C THR A 66 -8.52 11.79 -7.24
N LEU A 67 -8.31 12.17 -5.96
CA LEU A 67 -7.80 13.49 -5.62
C LEU A 67 -6.41 13.74 -6.24
N SER A 68 -5.55 12.74 -6.20
CA SER A 68 -4.23 12.80 -6.86
C SER A 68 -4.36 12.93 -8.37
N GLY A 69 -5.32 12.23 -8.99
CA GLY A 69 -5.59 12.35 -10.42
C GLY A 69 -6.16 13.69 -10.83
N ALA A 70 -6.99 14.30 -10.00
CA ALA A 70 -7.53 15.65 -10.24
C ALA A 70 -6.46 16.74 -10.14
N ALA A 71 -5.43 16.53 -9.30
CA ALA A 71 -4.31 17.47 -9.12
C ALA A 71 -3.15 17.25 -10.10
N ALA A 72 -3.17 16.18 -10.90
CA ALA A 72 -2.08 15.82 -11.81
C ALA A 72 -2.01 16.75 -13.03
N ASP A 73 -0.79 17.02 -13.52
CA ASP A 73 -0.60 17.75 -14.78
C ASP A 73 -1.03 16.93 -15.99
N LYS A 74 -0.89 15.62 -15.90
CA LYS A 74 -1.41 14.70 -16.90
C LYS A 74 -1.91 13.41 -16.27
N ARG A 75 -3.17 13.12 -16.53
CA ARG A 75 -3.83 11.88 -16.14
C ARG A 75 -3.92 10.95 -17.34
N LEU A 76 -3.54 9.68 -17.16
CA LEU A 76 -3.67 8.59 -18.13
C LEU A 76 -4.68 7.57 -17.58
N PRO A 77 -5.97 7.64 -18.00
CA PRO A 77 -6.97 6.69 -17.56
C PRO A 77 -6.71 5.31 -18.17
N MET A 78 -6.54 4.30 -17.31
CA MET A 78 -6.31 2.92 -17.74
C MET A 78 -6.78 1.91 -16.69
N SER A 79 -7.14 0.71 -17.17
CA SER A 79 -7.54 -0.40 -16.30
C SER A 79 -6.41 -0.81 -15.35
N THR A 80 -6.76 -1.48 -14.24
CA THR A 80 -5.76 -2.01 -13.29
C THR A 80 -4.78 -3.00 -13.93
N ALA A 81 -5.23 -3.76 -14.94
CA ALA A 81 -4.36 -4.64 -15.73
C ALA A 81 -3.31 -3.83 -16.49
N ASN A 82 -3.73 -2.77 -17.19
CA ASN A 82 -2.81 -1.89 -17.92
C ASN A 82 -1.88 -1.10 -16.97
N GLN A 83 -2.34 -0.74 -15.77
CA GLN A 83 -1.46 -0.11 -14.76
C GLN A 83 -0.29 -1.02 -14.38
N LYS A 84 -0.54 -2.33 -14.18
CA LYS A 84 0.52 -3.32 -13.92
C LYS A 84 1.50 -3.40 -15.10
N GLN A 85 1.00 -3.47 -16.31
CA GLN A 85 1.83 -3.53 -17.52
C GLN A 85 2.62 -2.22 -17.73
N ALA A 86 2.01 -1.07 -17.48
CA ALA A 86 2.67 0.22 -17.53
C ALA A 86 3.81 0.31 -16.51
N LEU A 87 3.61 -0.22 -15.29
CA LEU A 87 4.67 -0.27 -14.27
C LEU A 87 5.86 -1.12 -14.74
N VAL A 88 5.62 -2.29 -15.34
CA VAL A 88 6.68 -3.14 -15.90
C VAL A 88 7.38 -2.42 -17.06
N HIS A 89 6.64 -1.73 -17.92
CA HIS A 89 7.21 -0.96 -19.03
C HIS A 89 8.11 0.20 -18.52
N ILE A 90 7.66 0.94 -17.51
CA ILE A 90 8.46 1.98 -16.85
C ILE A 90 9.72 1.37 -16.23
N TYR A 91 9.60 0.24 -15.54
CA TYR A 91 10.74 -0.48 -14.97
C TYR A 91 11.77 -0.82 -16.04
N ASN A 92 11.37 -1.41 -17.16
CA ASN A 92 12.28 -1.74 -18.26
C ASN A 92 13.07 -0.54 -18.76
N ILE A 93 12.40 0.60 -18.98
CA ILE A 93 13.06 1.81 -19.52
C ILE A 93 14.00 2.43 -18.49
N VAL A 94 13.60 2.50 -17.23
CA VAL A 94 14.41 3.13 -16.17
C VAL A 94 15.65 2.29 -15.88
N THR A 95 15.48 0.97 -15.72
CA THR A 95 16.57 0.05 -15.31
C THR A 95 17.39 -0.51 -16.48
N GLY A 96 16.89 -0.42 -17.71
CA GLY A 96 17.48 -1.08 -18.87
C GLY A 96 17.16 -2.58 -18.96
N SER A 97 16.16 -3.05 -18.23
CA SER A 97 15.70 -4.44 -18.27
C SER A 97 14.80 -4.72 -19.49
N SER A 98 14.54 -6.01 -19.74
CA SER A 98 13.72 -6.48 -20.89
C SER A 98 12.67 -7.51 -20.47
N VAL A 99 11.95 -7.23 -19.37
CA VAL A 99 10.85 -8.06 -18.91
C VAL A 99 9.69 -7.98 -19.93
N ALA A 100 9.05 -9.10 -20.26
CA ALA A 100 7.93 -9.14 -21.19
C ALA A 100 6.77 -8.22 -20.69
N VAL A 101 6.24 -7.42 -21.61
CA VAL A 101 5.17 -6.44 -21.35
C VAL A 101 4.05 -6.67 -22.37
N SER A 102 2.81 -6.65 -21.88
CA SER A 102 1.60 -6.72 -22.69
C SER A 102 0.73 -5.47 -22.46
N LEU A 103 1.31 -4.29 -22.68
CA LEU A 103 0.61 -3.02 -22.61
C LEU A 103 -0.15 -2.76 -23.91
N GLU A 104 -1.40 -2.30 -23.82
CA GLU A 104 -2.17 -1.91 -25.01
C GLU A 104 -1.47 -0.80 -25.80
N ASP A 105 -1.43 -0.91 -27.12
CA ASP A 105 -0.68 -0.01 -28.04
C ASP A 105 -1.01 1.47 -27.83
N LYS A 106 -2.28 1.78 -27.55
CA LYS A 106 -2.73 3.16 -27.31
C LYS A 106 -2.02 3.84 -26.13
N PHE A 107 -1.44 3.06 -25.19
CA PHE A 107 -0.71 3.58 -24.02
C PHE A 107 0.80 3.61 -24.21
N ASN A 108 1.34 2.80 -25.14
CA ASN A 108 2.77 2.59 -25.28
C ASN A 108 3.57 3.89 -25.45
N ALA A 109 3.15 4.76 -26.37
CA ALA A 109 3.87 6.01 -26.64
C ALA A 109 3.90 6.95 -25.42
N GLU A 110 2.76 7.10 -24.73
CA GLU A 110 2.66 7.99 -23.57
C GLU A 110 3.40 7.44 -22.35
N VAL A 111 3.27 6.15 -22.06
CA VAL A 111 3.98 5.51 -20.94
C VAL A 111 5.50 5.52 -21.20
N THR A 112 5.94 5.28 -22.43
CA THR A 112 7.36 5.43 -22.84
C THR A 112 7.87 6.83 -22.55
N LYS A 113 7.10 7.86 -22.94
CA LYS A 113 7.47 9.27 -22.69
C LYS A 113 7.55 9.59 -21.21
N VAL A 114 6.59 9.10 -20.41
CA VAL A 114 6.60 9.26 -18.94
C VAL A 114 7.84 8.58 -18.34
N ALA A 115 8.14 7.34 -18.76
CA ALA A 115 9.29 6.59 -18.26
C ALA A 115 10.63 7.24 -18.61
N GLN A 116 10.77 7.78 -19.85
CA GLN A 116 11.96 8.52 -20.28
C GLN A 116 12.15 9.79 -19.47
N GLN A 117 11.08 10.55 -19.21
CA GLN A 117 11.13 11.74 -18.35
C GLN A 117 11.50 11.37 -16.91
N LEU A 118 10.95 10.28 -16.37
CA LEU A 118 11.29 9.79 -15.04
C LEU A 118 12.77 9.42 -14.95
N LYS A 119 13.29 8.68 -15.93
CA LYS A 119 14.71 8.35 -16.02
C LYS A 119 15.60 9.59 -16.11
N ALA A 120 15.21 10.57 -16.92
CA ALA A 120 15.93 11.84 -17.06
C ALA A 120 15.91 12.72 -15.80
N ALA A 121 14.85 12.63 -14.99
CA ALA A 121 14.75 13.33 -13.71
C ALA A 121 15.75 12.81 -12.65
N GLY A 122 16.20 11.56 -12.78
CA GLY A 122 17.18 10.96 -11.87
C GLY A 122 16.74 11.05 -10.42
N SER A 123 17.60 11.55 -9.53
CA SER A 123 17.31 11.65 -8.10
C SER A 123 16.13 12.57 -7.75
N LYS A 124 15.73 13.45 -8.67
CA LYS A 124 14.55 14.32 -8.52
C LYS A 124 13.26 13.68 -9.09
N GLY A 125 13.32 12.47 -9.60
CA GLY A 125 12.18 11.66 -9.99
C GLY A 125 11.74 10.75 -8.86
N VAL A 126 10.44 10.50 -8.75
CA VAL A 126 9.89 9.50 -7.82
C VAL A 126 8.75 8.75 -8.49
N LEU A 127 8.69 7.44 -8.26
CA LEU A 127 7.57 6.60 -8.66
C LEU A 127 6.89 6.03 -7.41
N VAL A 128 5.57 6.18 -7.35
CA VAL A 128 4.72 5.59 -6.32
C VAL A 128 3.67 4.69 -6.93
N SER A 129 3.21 3.68 -6.21
CA SER A 129 2.14 2.81 -6.70
C SER A 129 1.19 2.36 -5.60
N GLY A 130 -0.10 2.41 -5.91
CA GLY A 130 -1.19 1.87 -5.10
C GLY A 130 -1.51 0.39 -5.41
N ILE A 131 -0.80 -0.24 -6.34
CA ILE A 131 -1.04 -1.63 -6.71
C ILE A 131 -0.71 -2.56 -5.53
N GLN A 132 -1.69 -3.33 -5.08
CA GLN A 132 -1.56 -4.23 -3.93
C GLN A 132 -1.05 -5.60 -4.37
N ASP A 133 0.16 -5.62 -4.90
CA ASP A 133 0.85 -6.82 -5.36
C ASP A 133 2.33 -6.71 -4.94
N LYS A 134 2.85 -7.75 -4.28
CA LYS A 134 4.22 -7.74 -3.76
C LYS A 134 5.24 -7.50 -4.87
N ASN A 135 5.08 -8.17 -6.02
CA ASN A 135 6.02 -8.06 -7.13
C ASN A 135 5.97 -6.66 -7.75
N ALA A 136 4.77 -6.07 -7.89
CA ALA A 136 4.64 -4.69 -8.34
C ALA A 136 5.35 -3.72 -7.40
N GLN A 137 5.23 -3.90 -6.09
CA GLN A 137 5.92 -3.05 -5.11
C GLN A 137 7.45 -3.27 -5.11
N LEU A 138 7.94 -4.47 -5.42
CA LEU A 138 9.37 -4.71 -5.65
C LEU A 138 9.90 -3.91 -6.84
N LEU A 139 9.13 -3.81 -7.94
CA LEU A 139 9.49 -2.96 -9.08
C LEU A 139 9.53 -1.48 -8.70
N VAL A 140 8.58 -1.01 -7.88
CA VAL A 140 8.57 0.38 -7.36
C VAL A 140 9.85 0.67 -6.58
N ILE A 141 10.23 -0.21 -5.67
CA ILE A 141 11.47 -0.08 -4.89
C ILE A 141 12.68 -0.05 -5.82
N ALA A 142 12.79 -1.00 -6.75
CA ALA A 142 13.90 -1.08 -7.69
C ALA A 142 14.04 0.16 -8.59
N ILE A 143 12.91 0.70 -9.09
CA ILE A 143 12.90 1.94 -9.89
C ILE A 143 13.45 3.10 -9.05
N ASN A 144 12.94 3.31 -7.83
CA ASN A 144 13.38 4.42 -6.99
C ASN A 144 14.84 4.26 -6.52
N GLN A 145 15.33 3.03 -6.33
CA GLN A 145 16.73 2.76 -6.06
C GLN A 145 17.65 3.12 -7.24
N VAL A 146 17.28 2.72 -8.47
CA VAL A 146 18.04 3.06 -9.68
C VAL A 146 18.06 4.57 -9.93
N LEU A 147 16.96 5.26 -9.65
CA LEU A 147 16.87 6.73 -9.72
C LEU A 147 17.69 7.40 -8.59
N ALA A 148 18.05 6.69 -7.53
CA ALA A 148 18.54 7.26 -6.28
C ALA A 148 17.61 8.38 -5.77
N SER A 149 16.28 8.13 -5.80
CA SER A 149 15.25 9.14 -5.57
C SER A 149 15.37 9.76 -4.18
N GLU A 150 15.55 11.07 -4.11
CA GLU A 150 15.60 11.82 -2.85
C GLU A 150 14.24 11.91 -2.15
N ALA A 151 13.16 11.71 -2.89
CA ALA A 151 11.79 11.71 -2.37
C ALA A 151 11.38 10.36 -1.78
N PHE A 152 12.16 9.29 -2.01
CA PHE A 152 11.91 7.93 -1.52
C PHE A 152 12.75 7.67 -0.28
N SER A 153 12.12 7.63 0.90
CA SER A 153 12.83 7.46 2.18
C SER A 153 12.76 6.04 2.70
N THR A 154 13.91 5.43 2.93
CA THR A 154 14.05 4.12 3.57
C THR A 154 14.45 4.19 5.03
N SER A 155 14.79 5.38 5.53
CA SER A 155 15.16 5.62 6.93
C SER A 155 14.04 6.21 7.78
N GLY A 156 13.09 6.92 7.18
CA GLY A 156 11.91 7.49 7.82
C GLY A 156 10.66 6.65 7.60
N VAL A 157 10.76 5.33 7.78
CA VAL A 157 9.68 4.38 7.47
C VAL A 157 8.45 4.56 8.36
N ARG A 158 7.28 4.34 7.77
CA ARG A 158 6.01 4.38 8.49
C ARG A 158 5.67 3.02 9.08
N GLN A 159 5.54 2.96 10.39
CA GLN A 159 5.21 1.73 11.13
C GLN A 159 3.74 1.67 11.56
N ILE A 160 2.84 2.34 10.87
CA ILE A 160 1.41 2.40 11.19
C ILE A 160 0.67 1.08 10.96
N ARG A 161 1.23 0.19 10.17
CA ARG A 161 0.66 -1.15 9.87
C ARG A 161 1.75 -2.19 9.89
N LYS A 162 1.49 -3.32 10.58
CA LYS A 162 2.40 -4.48 10.66
C LYS A 162 1.71 -5.81 10.33
N GLY A 163 0.47 -5.77 9.86
CA GLY A 163 -0.32 -6.96 9.52
C GLY A 163 0.37 -7.86 8.49
N SER A 164 0.16 -9.17 8.61
CA SER A 164 0.71 -10.19 7.70
C SER A 164 -0.31 -11.28 7.42
N ASN A 165 -0.77 -11.37 6.18
CA ASN A 165 -1.69 -12.43 5.76
C ASN A 165 -1.06 -13.83 5.93
N ALA A 166 0.24 -13.97 5.67
CA ALA A 166 0.96 -15.23 5.86
C ALA A 166 0.92 -15.70 7.32
N LYS A 167 1.08 -14.77 8.30
CA LYS A 167 0.97 -15.10 9.73
C LYS A 167 -0.45 -15.47 10.13
N VAL A 168 -1.48 -14.86 9.54
CA VAL A 168 -2.88 -15.25 9.77
C VAL A 168 -3.14 -16.66 9.23
N THR A 169 -2.66 -16.98 8.02
CA THR A 169 -2.75 -18.34 7.46
C THR A 169 -2.03 -19.37 8.34
N GLN A 170 -0.84 -19.03 8.84
CA GLN A 170 -0.10 -19.89 9.76
C GLN A 170 -0.87 -20.10 11.07
N LEU A 171 -1.43 -19.02 11.65
CA LEU A 171 -2.28 -19.12 12.86
C LEU A 171 -3.45 -20.09 12.65
N ILE A 172 -4.13 -20.03 11.51
CA ILE A 172 -5.24 -20.96 11.19
C ILE A 172 -4.72 -22.41 11.14
N THR A 173 -3.58 -22.63 10.53
CA THR A 173 -2.93 -23.95 10.48
C THR A 173 -2.59 -24.46 11.87
N ASP A 174 -2.02 -23.62 12.73
CA ASP A 174 -1.64 -23.95 14.11
C ASP A 174 -2.87 -24.23 14.98
N MET A 175 -3.94 -23.46 14.81
CA MET A 175 -5.23 -23.74 15.47
C MET A 175 -5.79 -25.09 15.05
N LYS A 176 -5.81 -25.40 13.75
CA LYS A 176 -6.26 -26.72 13.24
C LYS A 176 -5.41 -27.88 13.75
N ALA A 177 -4.12 -27.64 13.95
CA ALA A 177 -3.21 -28.64 14.57
C ALA A 177 -3.39 -28.78 16.09
N GLY A 178 -4.19 -27.90 16.74
CA GLY A 178 -4.40 -27.91 18.19
C GLY A 178 -3.23 -27.34 19.00
N SER A 179 -2.30 -26.64 18.35
CA SER A 179 -1.13 -26.06 19.02
C SER A 179 -1.42 -24.67 19.66
N VAL A 180 -2.59 -24.09 19.37
CA VAL A 180 -3.03 -22.82 19.97
C VAL A 180 -3.99 -23.13 21.14
N HIS A 181 -3.56 -22.85 22.36
CA HIS A 181 -4.37 -23.05 23.55
C HIS A 181 -5.35 -21.90 23.81
N THR A 182 -4.87 -20.66 23.63
CA THR A 182 -5.66 -19.45 23.89
C THR A 182 -5.52 -18.48 22.72
N LEU A 183 -6.64 -17.94 22.26
CA LEU A 183 -6.68 -16.90 21.23
C LEU A 183 -7.44 -15.68 21.76
N ILE A 184 -6.80 -14.51 21.69
CA ILE A 184 -7.42 -13.24 22.05
C ILE A 184 -7.55 -12.40 20.78
N MET A 185 -8.75 -11.92 20.51
CA MET A 185 -9.08 -11.09 19.34
C MET A 185 -9.66 -9.76 19.82
N SER A 186 -9.14 -8.66 19.33
CA SER A 186 -9.59 -7.32 19.70
C SER A 186 -9.84 -6.45 18.48
N GLY A 187 -11.06 -5.92 18.32
CA GLY A 187 -11.45 -5.03 17.24
C GLY A 187 -11.38 -5.66 15.85
N VAL A 188 -11.51 -6.99 15.77
CA VAL A 188 -11.46 -7.74 14.50
C VAL A 188 -12.60 -8.75 14.42
N ASN A 189 -13.13 -8.96 13.22
CA ASN A 189 -14.17 -9.94 12.94
C ASN A 189 -13.71 -10.91 11.83
N PRO A 190 -12.79 -11.85 12.12
CA PRO A 190 -12.22 -12.76 11.13
C PRO A 190 -13.27 -13.70 10.51
N VAL A 191 -14.33 -14.06 11.20
CA VAL A 191 -15.40 -14.90 10.66
C VAL A 191 -16.15 -14.20 9.51
N TYR A 192 -16.23 -12.87 9.54
CA TYR A 192 -16.82 -12.08 8.47
C TYR A 192 -15.80 -11.66 7.40
N THR A 193 -14.58 -11.27 7.81
CA THR A 193 -13.63 -10.59 6.93
C THR A 193 -12.67 -11.51 6.17
N LEU A 194 -12.46 -12.74 6.65
CA LEU A 194 -11.58 -13.70 5.96
C LEU A 194 -12.29 -14.36 4.78
N ALA A 195 -11.60 -14.47 3.65
CA ALA A 195 -12.10 -15.17 2.48
C ALA A 195 -12.38 -16.67 2.78
N ASP A 196 -11.55 -17.30 3.61
CA ASP A 196 -11.74 -18.67 4.11
C ASP A 196 -12.09 -18.63 5.61
N SER A 197 -13.24 -18.08 5.93
CA SER A 197 -13.76 -18.00 7.29
C SER A 197 -14.10 -19.40 7.85
N ALA A 198 -14.50 -20.34 7.00
CA ALA A 198 -14.82 -21.70 7.41
C ALA A 198 -13.59 -22.41 8.04
N SER A 199 -12.43 -22.29 7.42
CA SER A 199 -11.18 -22.82 7.96
C SER A 199 -10.79 -22.16 9.29
N PHE A 200 -11.06 -20.87 9.44
CA PHE A 200 -10.83 -20.17 10.71
C PHE A 200 -11.74 -20.73 11.82
N VAL A 201 -13.05 -20.86 11.56
CA VAL A 201 -14.02 -21.40 12.52
C VAL A 201 -13.69 -22.86 12.90
N GLU A 202 -13.27 -23.69 11.92
CA GLU A 202 -12.83 -25.07 12.19
C GLU A 202 -11.61 -25.09 13.14
N GLY A 203 -10.63 -24.21 12.91
CA GLY A 203 -9.47 -24.05 13.78
C GLY A 203 -9.87 -23.55 15.17
N LEU A 204 -10.76 -22.56 15.24
CA LEU A 204 -11.20 -21.94 16.49
C LEU A 204 -11.89 -22.93 17.42
N LYS A 205 -12.65 -23.91 16.89
CA LYS A 205 -13.27 -25.00 17.67
C LYS A 205 -12.24 -25.86 18.41
N LYS A 206 -10.99 -25.89 18.00
CA LYS A 206 -9.90 -26.65 18.68
C LYS A 206 -9.14 -25.81 19.70
N VAL A 207 -9.34 -24.49 19.70
CA VAL A 207 -8.76 -23.57 20.68
C VAL A 207 -9.55 -23.71 22.00
N LYS A 208 -8.86 -24.01 23.11
CA LYS A 208 -9.51 -24.21 24.40
C LYS A 208 -10.19 -22.96 24.93
N THR A 209 -9.59 -21.82 24.76
CA THR A 209 -10.13 -20.53 25.22
C THR A 209 -9.97 -19.48 24.12
N SER A 210 -11.07 -18.98 23.59
CA SER A 210 -11.08 -17.87 22.66
C SER A 210 -11.85 -16.68 23.26
N VAL A 211 -11.26 -15.50 23.21
CA VAL A 211 -11.84 -14.26 23.72
C VAL A 211 -11.96 -13.26 22.58
N ALA A 212 -13.17 -12.80 22.30
CA ALA A 212 -13.43 -11.74 21.35
C ALA A 212 -13.81 -10.45 22.10
N PHE A 213 -12.98 -9.42 22.00
CA PHE A 213 -13.29 -8.06 22.44
C PHE A 213 -14.00 -7.36 21.30
N SER A 214 -15.30 -7.10 21.44
CA SER A 214 -16.15 -6.52 20.40
C SER A 214 -17.16 -5.53 20.97
N LEU A 215 -17.53 -4.53 20.15
CA LEU A 215 -18.59 -3.55 20.47
C LEU A 215 -19.98 -4.18 20.48
N LYS A 216 -20.16 -5.26 19.76
CA LYS A 216 -21.43 -5.97 19.59
C LYS A 216 -21.16 -7.46 19.42
N GLU A 217 -22.18 -8.25 19.55
CA GLU A 217 -22.16 -9.68 19.29
C GLU A 217 -22.13 -9.90 17.77
N ASP A 218 -20.92 -9.89 17.20
CA ASP A 218 -20.65 -10.17 15.79
C ASP A 218 -20.41 -11.66 15.54
N GLU A 219 -20.21 -12.06 14.28
CA GLU A 219 -20.04 -13.46 13.86
C GLU A 219 -18.86 -14.13 14.56
N THR A 220 -17.80 -13.40 14.88
CA THR A 220 -16.65 -13.92 15.63
C THR A 220 -16.95 -14.07 17.12
N ALA A 221 -17.62 -13.10 17.70
CA ALA A 221 -18.03 -13.14 19.11
C ALA A 221 -18.97 -14.34 19.36
N LEU A 222 -19.92 -14.60 18.46
CA LEU A 222 -20.88 -15.70 18.54
C LEU A 222 -20.23 -17.09 18.58
N VAL A 223 -19.06 -17.26 17.96
CA VAL A 223 -18.35 -18.56 17.91
C VAL A 223 -17.19 -18.65 18.89
N SER A 224 -16.93 -17.57 19.64
CA SER A 224 -15.87 -17.52 20.66
C SER A 224 -16.34 -18.07 22.00
N THR A 225 -15.40 -18.57 22.81
CA THR A 225 -15.68 -19.05 24.17
C THR A 225 -16.19 -17.94 25.08
N ILE A 226 -15.66 -16.74 24.90
CA ILE A 226 -15.99 -15.54 25.68
C ILE A 226 -16.13 -14.37 24.70
N ALA A 227 -17.31 -13.72 24.72
CA ALA A 227 -17.52 -12.43 24.11
C ALA A 227 -17.41 -11.36 25.21
N ALA A 228 -16.39 -10.50 25.11
CA ALA A 228 -16.15 -9.43 26.07
C ALA A 228 -16.53 -8.08 25.42
N ALA A 229 -17.54 -7.41 25.97
CA ALA A 229 -17.96 -6.12 25.49
C ALA A 229 -16.88 -5.05 25.72
N VAL A 230 -16.62 -4.23 24.72
CA VAL A 230 -15.75 -3.06 24.83
C VAL A 230 -16.58 -1.78 24.69
N PRO A 231 -16.19 -0.67 25.32
CA PRO A 231 -16.87 0.59 25.16
C PRO A 231 -16.69 1.16 23.76
N HIS A 232 -17.66 1.93 23.30
CA HIS A 232 -17.51 2.73 22.10
C HIS A 232 -16.44 3.81 22.31
N TYR A 233 -15.75 4.24 21.25
CA TYR A 233 -14.66 5.23 21.38
C TYR A 233 -15.13 6.57 22.00
N LEU A 234 -16.42 6.91 21.88
CA LEU A 234 -17.02 8.07 22.53
C LEU A 234 -17.30 7.88 24.04
N GLU A 235 -17.18 6.66 24.55
CA GLU A 235 -17.41 6.29 25.95
C GLU A 235 -16.08 6.06 26.70
N SER A 236 -14.95 6.20 26.03
CA SER A 236 -13.62 5.94 26.60
C SER A 236 -12.65 7.10 26.34
N TRP A 237 -11.72 7.29 27.28
CA TRP A 237 -10.60 8.19 27.07
C TRP A 237 -9.61 7.52 26.11
N ASN A 238 -9.33 8.20 25.00
CA ASN A 238 -8.34 7.74 24.02
C ASN A 238 -7.72 8.93 23.29
N ASP A 239 -6.60 8.68 22.64
CA ASP A 239 -5.95 9.57 21.70
C ASP A 239 -5.68 8.81 20.40
N VAL A 240 -5.67 9.52 19.29
CA VAL A 240 -5.39 8.97 17.97
C VAL A 240 -4.30 9.79 17.31
N SER A 241 -3.23 9.12 16.90
CA SER A 241 -2.25 9.73 15.99
C SER A 241 -2.82 9.72 14.57
N ILE A 242 -2.98 10.90 13.99
CA ILE A 242 -3.44 11.11 12.63
C ILE A 242 -2.25 11.10 11.67
#